data_0f1971be5341c441a7ea8c81c0761cad
#
_entry.id   0f1971be5341c441a7ea8c81c0761cad
#
_cell.length_a   1.000
_cell.length_b   1.000
_cell.length_c   1.000
_cell.angle_alpha   90.00
_cell.angle_beta   90.00
_cell.angle_gamma   90.00
#
_symmetry.space_group_name_H-M   'P 1'
#
loop_
_entity.id
_entity.type
_entity.pdbx_description
1 polymer ?
#
loop_
_entity_poly.entity_id
_entity_poly.type
_entity_poly.pdbx_seq_one_letter_code
_entity_poly.pdbx_strand_id
1 'polypeptide(L)'
;MAKVEGAPAFTINQLAAFVAVAEAGTISAAAAKLHVSPSALSAAVTELERSLQTELLRRRKAKGVSLTAAGEAVLPRARFLLHQASELEADARGEERGVSGVVRIGCYPSLAPTALPALISDFTQTHPDARLEVFESTQDQLSKGLESGELDLAIMYDLDLDPAWRSATLAHLPPRAVLPAGHRLAEGAGPIDLAHLEKEPMVLLDAPPSSAHAFACCARAGFAPQVAYRARTYETARSFVGRGLGWTLLLQRPSANVTYEGRPVIVKDIATPVLPAVAVDVVWHPESLLSKASRTFITHAVRMARADALGLPRETWGSTPESSAFPVT
;
A
#
# COMPACT_ATOMS: atom_id res chain seq x y z
N MET A 1 3.82 -39.09 -25.70
CA MET A 1 3.27 -37.77 -26.05
C MET A 1 4.41 -36.87 -26.49
N ALA A 2 4.36 -36.33 -27.72
CA ALA A 2 5.37 -35.37 -28.19
C ALA A 2 5.34 -34.14 -27.27
N LYS A 3 6.51 -33.73 -26.78
CA LYS A 3 6.66 -32.47 -26.01
C LYS A 3 6.37 -31.31 -26.96
N VAL A 4 5.42 -30.48 -26.62
CA VAL A 4 5.20 -29.23 -27.37
C VAL A 4 6.48 -28.41 -27.26
N GLU A 5 7.07 -28.03 -28.37
CA GLU A 5 8.31 -27.26 -28.42
C GLU A 5 8.08 -25.93 -27.72
N GLY A 6 8.88 -25.62 -26.67
CA GLY A 6 8.70 -24.44 -25.84
C GLY A 6 7.78 -24.61 -24.59
N ALA A 7 7.15 -25.77 -24.38
CA ALA A 7 6.38 -25.98 -23.16
C ALA A 7 7.29 -26.12 -21.92
N PRO A 8 6.93 -25.48 -20.79
CA PRO A 8 7.71 -25.59 -19.56
C PRO A 8 7.76 -27.04 -19.07
N ALA A 9 8.85 -27.41 -18.42
CA ALA A 9 9.05 -28.76 -17.88
C ALA A 9 8.30 -29.00 -16.55
N PHE A 10 7.57 -28.00 -16.04
CA PHE A 10 6.78 -28.05 -14.80
C PHE A 10 5.29 -27.85 -15.07
N THR A 11 4.48 -28.11 -14.06
CA THR A 11 3.01 -27.99 -14.13
C THR A 11 2.52 -26.85 -13.23
N ILE A 12 1.30 -26.33 -13.51
CA ILE A 12 0.61 -25.35 -12.69
C ILE A 12 0.41 -25.85 -11.26
N ASN A 13 0.10 -27.13 -11.07
CA ASN A 13 -0.08 -27.76 -9.75
C ASN A 13 1.24 -27.77 -8.94
N GLN A 14 2.39 -27.93 -9.60
CA GLN A 14 3.69 -27.84 -8.93
C GLN A 14 4.01 -26.40 -8.50
N LEU A 15 3.65 -25.40 -9.33
CA LEU A 15 3.75 -23.99 -8.92
C LEU A 15 2.83 -23.68 -7.74
N ALA A 16 1.60 -24.17 -7.77
CA ALA A 16 0.63 -24.00 -6.66
C ALA A 16 1.15 -24.60 -5.35
N ALA A 17 1.77 -25.80 -5.43
CA ALA A 17 2.40 -26.43 -4.28
C ALA A 17 3.53 -25.60 -3.70
N PHE A 18 4.42 -25.06 -4.54
CA PHE A 18 5.52 -24.19 -4.13
C PHE A 18 5.02 -22.91 -3.45
N VAL A 19 4.07 -22.20 -4.06
CA VAL A 19 3.48 -20.97 -3.51
C VAL A 19 2.83 -21.23 -2.17
N ALA A 20 2.01 -22.30 -2.06
CA ALA A 20 1.34 -22.66 -0.81
C ALA A 20 2.33 -22.96 0.33
N VAL A 21 3.46 -23.64 0.03
CA VAL A 21 4.48 -23.94 1.04
C VAL A 21 5.25 -22.68 1.44
N ALA A 22 5.55 -21.80 0.49
CA ALA A 22 6.21 -20.53 0.75
C ALA A 22 5.38 -19.63 1.68
N GLU A 23 4.06 -19.55 1.44
CA GLU A 23 3.11 -18.75 2.25
C GLU A 23 2.86 -19.35 3.65
N ALA A 24 2.71 -20.67 3.74
CA ALA A 24 2.41 -21.33 5.00
C ALA A 24 3.64 -21.52 5.92
N GLY A 25 4.86 -21.36 5.40
CA GLY A 25 6.11 -21.57 6.12
C GLY A 25 6.38 -23.01 6.56
N THR A 26 5.42 -23.92 6.37
CA THR A 26 5.59 -25.37 6.64
C THR A 26 4.83 -26.21 5.62
N ILE A 27 5.37 -27.39 5.30
CA ILE A 27 4.71 -28.33 4.37
C ILE A 27 3.38 -28.82 4.95
N SER A 28 3.31 -29.07 6.26
CA SER A 28 2.08 -29.58 6.90
C SER A 28 0.94 -28.57 6.88
N ALA A 29 1.22 -27.28 7.16
CA ALA A 29 0.21 -26.22 7.10
C ALA A 29 -0.28 -26.00 5.65
N ALA A 30 0.64 -25.99 4.68
CA ALA A 30 0.30 -25.86 3.26
C ALA A 30 -0.55 -27.05 2.77
N ALA A 31 -0.20 -28.27 3.18
CA ALA A 31 -0.94 -29.49 2.82
C ALA A 31 -2.38 -29.50 3.38
N ALA A 32 -2.54 -29.03 4.62
CA ALA A 32 -3.86 -28.86 5.23
C ALA A 32 -4.71 -27.82 4.46
N LYS A 33 -4.12 -26.68 4.07
CA LYS A 33 -4.77 -25.63 3.29
C LYS A 33 -5.23 -26.12 1.90
N LEU A 34 -4.44 -26.97 1.25
CA LEU A 34 -4.74 -27.53 -0.08
C LEU A 34 -5.49 -28.87 -0.05
N HIS A 35 -5.82 -29.39 1.12
CA HIS A 35 -6.48 -30.69 1.30
C HIS A 35 -5.75 -31.88 0.64
N VAL A 36 -4.40 -31.86 0.70
CA VAL A 36 -3.54 -32.94 0.16
C VAL A 36 -2.65 -33.53 1.27
N SER A 37 -2.01 -34.67 0.98
CA SER A 37 -1.04 -35.22 1.94
C SER A 37 0.28 -34.40 1.94
N PRO A 38 0.96 -34.24 3.09
CA PRO A 38 2.26 -33.59 3.15
C PRO A 38 3.33 -34.22 2.24
N SER A 39 3.27 -35.54 2.04
CA SER A 39 4.16 -36.27 1.13
C SER A 39 3.93 -35.91 -0.33
N ALA A 40 2.65 -35.83 -0.77
CA ALA A 40 2.30 -35.42 -2.14
C ALA A 40 2.73 -33.97 -2.43
N LEU A 41 2.47 -33.06 -1.47
CA LEU A 41 2.88 -31.68 -1.60
C LEU A 41 4.39 -31.51 -1.68
N SER A 42 5.14 -32.23 -0.80
CA SER A 42 6.59 -32.26 -0.82
C SER A 42 7.17 -32.81 -2.13
N ALA A 43 6.56 -33.87 -2.68
CA ALA A 43 6.95 -34.42 -3.98
C ALA A 43 6.72 -33.44 -5.11
N ALA A 44 5.58 -32.73 -5.14
CA ALA A 44 5.30 -31.72 -6.16
C ALA A 44 6.32 -30.59 -6.16
N VAL A 45 6.72 -30.09 -4.98
CA VAL A 45 7.77 -29.06 -4.87
C VAL A 45 9.13 -29.60 -5.34
N THR A 46 9.51 -30.81 -4.93
CA THR A 46 10.77 -31.42 -5.35
C THR A 46 10.84 -31.62 -6.89
N GLU A 47 9.70 -31.98 -7.50
CA GLU A 47 9.60 -32.08 -8.97
C GLU A 47 9.75 -30.73 -9.65
N LEU A 48 9.18 -29.65 -9.07
CA LEU A 48 9.37 -28.29 -9.57
C LEU A 48 10.85 -27.88 -9.52
N GLU A 49 11.50 -28.08 -8.34
CA GLU A 49 12.93 -27.77 -8.13
C GLU A 49 13.81 -28.54 -9.13
N ARG A 50 13.48 -29.80 -9.38
CA ARG A 50 14.19 -30.62 -10.37
C ARG A 50 13.98 -30.09 -11.81
N SER A 51 12.77 -29.70 -12.16
CA SER A 51 12.43 -29.14 -13.48
C SER A 51 13.15 -27.81 -13.73
N LEU A 52 13.30 -26.99 -12.69
CA LEU A 52 13.98 -25.70 -12.73
C LEU A 52 15.50 -25.82 -12.48
N GLN A 53 15.99 -27.02 -12.15
CA GLN A 53 17.40 -27.31 -11.81
C GLN A 53 17.95 -26.41 -10.69
N THR A 54 17.09 -26.03 -9.74
CA THR A 54 17.49 -25.16 -8.61
C THR A 54 16.60 -25.43 -7.40
N GLU A 55 17.18 -25.28 -6.21
CA GLU A 55 16.45 -25.34 -4.94
C GLU A 55 15.71 -24.01 -4.71
N LEU A 56 14.41 -24.09 -4.50
CA LEU A 56 13.56 -22.93 -4.19
C LEU A 56 13.34 -22.79 -2.68
N LEU A 57 13.40 -23.91 -1.94
CA LEU A 57 13.10 -23.99 -0.52
C LEU A 57 14.28 -24.58 0.28
N ARG A 58 14.56 -23.98 1.43
CA ARG A 58 15.46 -24.55 2.45
C ARG A 58 14.64 -25.17 3.57
N ARG A 59 14.75 -26.48 3.75
CA ARG A 59 14.13 -27.23 4.85
C ARG A 59 14.98 -27.11 6.10
N ARG A 60 14.45 -26.56 7.18
CA ARG A 60 15.14 -26.46 8.48
C ARG A 60 14.47 -27.43 9.47
N LYS A 61 15.23 -28.41 9.99
CA LYS A 61 14.73 -29.30 11.06
C LYS A 61 14.16 -28.45 12.20
N ALA A 62 12.91 -28.69 12.59
CA ALA A 62 12.15 -28.04 13.67
C ALA A 62 11.87 -26.53 13.48
N LYS A 63 12.22 -25.88 12.32
CA LYS A 63 11.98 -24.46 12.07
C LYS A 63 11.17 -24.16 10.80
N GLY A 64 10.57 -25.20 10.19
CA GLY A 64 9.77 -25.03 8.98
C GLY A 64 10.58 -24.91 7.69
N VAL A 65 10.05 -24.14 6.74
CA VAL A 65 10.61 -23.94 5.41
C VAL A 65 10.86 -22.44 5.21
N SER A 66 11.99 -22.10 4.58
CA SER A 66 12.30 -20.73 4.13
C SER A 66 12.67 -20.73 2.66
N LEU A 67 12.48 -19.62 1.97
CA LEU A 67 12.92 -19.45 0.57
C LEU A 67 14.46 -19.45 0.45
N THR A 68 14.95 -19.87 -0.71
CA THR A 68 16.29 -19.55 -1.20
C THR A 68 16.24 -18.23 -1.98
N ALA A 69 17.39 -17.66 -2.35
CA ALA A 69 17.42 -16.50 -3.24
C ALA A 69 16.71 -16.76 -4.59
N ALA A 70 16.86 -17.99 -5.12
CA ALA A 70 16.10 -18.42 -6.31
C ALA A 70 14.61 -18.53 -6.04
N GLY A 71 14.22 -19.03 -4.85
CA GLY A 71 12.82 -19.09 -4.42
C GLY A 71 12.19 -17.71 -4.31
N GLU A 72 12.91 -16.74 -3.74
CA GLU A 72 12.45 -15.33 -3.67
C GLU A 72 12.23 -14.73 -5.06
N ALA A 73 13.13 -14.99 -6.01
CA ALA A 73 13.00 -14.51 -7.39
C ALA A 73 11.88 -15.21 -8.19
N VAL A 74 11.62 -16.51 -7.91
CA VAL A 74 10.60 -17.31 -8.63
C VAL A 74 9.19 -17.08 -8.07
N LEU A 75 9.04 -16.80 -6.77
CA LEU A 75 7.75 -16.71 -6.11
C LEU A 75 6.79 -15.70 -6.73
N PRO A 76 7.19 -14.44 -7.05
CA PRO A 76 6.31 -13.48 -7.70
C PRO A 76 5.82 -13.97 -9.07
N ARG A 77 6.72 -14.55 -9.85
CA ARG A 77 6.41 -15.08 -11.17
C ARG A 77 5.49 -16.31 -11.10
N ALA A 78 5.67 -17.16 -10.11
CA ALA A 78 4.81 -18.32 -9.86
C ALA A 78 3.38 -17.89 -9.49
N ARG A 79 3.24 -16.90 -8.60
CA ARG A 79 1.94 -16.31 -8.24
C ARG A 79 1.24 -15.72 -9.47
N PHE A 80 1.99 -14.98 -10.27
CA PHE A 80 1.45 -14.40 -11.50
C PHE A 80 0.93 -15.48 -12.46
N LEU A 81 1.72 -16.53 -12.74
CA LEU A 81 1.29 -17.63 -13.63
C LEU A 81 0.04 -18.34 -13.12
N LEU A 82 -0.06 -18.56 -11.81
CA LEU A 82 -1.26 -19.15 -11.20
C LEU A 82 -2.48 -18.24 -11.38
N HIS A 83 -2.30 -16.94 -11.24
CA HIS A 83 -3.37 -15.97 -11.46
C HIS A 83 -3.83 -15.96 -12.92
N GLN A 84 -2.88 -15.93 -13.89
CA GLN A 84 -3.20 -16.01 -15.32
C GLN A 84 -3.90 -17.32 -15.71
N ALA A 85 -3.54 -18.43 -15.08
CA ALA A 85 -4.23 -19.70 -15.29
C ALA A 85 -5.69 -19.63 -14.79
N SER A 86 -5.93 -18.98 -13.66
CA SER A 86 -7.29 -18.77 -13.15
C SER A 86 -8.12 -17.83 -14.03
N GLU A 87 -7.50 -16.76 -14.58
CA GLU A 87 -8.18 -15.86 -15.54
C GLU A 87 -8.56 -16.63 -16.82
N LEU A 88 -7.65 -17.46 -17.36
CA LEU A 88 -7.92 -18.29 -18.54
C LEU A 88 -9.08 -19.26 -18.30
N GLU A 89 -9.17 -19.88 -17.13
CA GLU A 89 -10.29 -20.76 -16.77
C GLU A 89 -11.62 -20.00 -16.72
N ALA A 90 -11.62 -18.78 -16.20
CA ALA A 90 -12.81 -17.92 -16.14
C ALA A 90 -13.26 -17.51 -17.56
N ASP A 91 -12.32 -17.07 -18.40
CA ASP A 91 -12.61 -16.70 -19.79
C ASP A 91 -13.13 -17.90 -20.61
N ALA A 92 -12.55 -19.09 -20.43
CA ALA A 92 -12.95 -20.30 -21.14
C ALA A 92 -14.37 -20.77 -20.79
N ARG A 93 -14.89 -20.43 -19.62
CA ARG A 93 -16.27 -20.76 -19.22
C ARG A 93 -17.33 -19.89 -19.90
N GLY A 94 -16.91 -19.01 -20.82
CA GLY A 94 -17.83 -18.11 -21.54
C GLY A 94 -18.53 -17.13 -20.60
N GLU A 95 -17.94 -16.93 -19.46
CA GLU A 95 -18.39 -15.96 -18.51
C GLU A 95 -17.98 -14.60 -19.10
N GLU A 96 -18.87 -13.96 -19.87
CA GLU A 96 -18.90 -12.50 -20.03
C GLU A 96 -19.08 -11.86 -18.65
N ARG A 97 -18.44 -12.47 -17.66
CA ARG A 97 -18.44 -11.96 -16.31
C ARG A 97 -17.54 -10.76 -16.27
N GLY A 98 -18.01 -9.79 -15.57
CA GLY A 98 -17.31 -8.58 -15.25
C GLY A 98 -15.89 -8.84 -14.74
N VAL A 99 -15.35 -7.93 -14.02
CA VAL A 99 -14.04 -8.07 -13.38
C VAL A 99 -14.13 -9.12 -12.28
N SER A 100 -13.35 -10.20 -12.37
CA SER A 100 -13.29 -11.28 -11.38
C SER A 100 -11.85 -11.53 -10.92
N GLY A 101 -11.69 -12.31 -9.85
CA GLY A 101 -10.38 -12.64 -9.28
C GLY A 101 -10.04 -11.84 -8.02
N VAL A 102 -8.85 -12.08 -7.48
CA VAL A 102 -8.39 -11.44 -6.23
C VAL A 102 -7.46 -10.29 -6.55
N VAL A 103 -7.68 -9.14 -5.91
CA VAL A 103 -6.74 -8.01 -5.91
C VAL A 103 -6.21 -7.84 -4.49
N ARG A 104 -4.91 -7.97 -4.31
CA ARG A 104 -4.21 -7.77 -3.03
C ARG A 104 -3.67 -6.35 -2.95
N ILE A 105 -4.23 -5.58 -2.03
CA ILE A 105 -3.99 -4.14 -1.93
C ILE A 105 -3.30 -3.84 -0.61
N GLY A 106 -2.08 -3.32 -0.68
CA GLY A 106 -1.42 -2.70 0.45
C GLY A 106 -1.93 -1.28 0.68
N CYS A 107 -1.95 -0.81 1.92
CA CYS A 107 -2.27 0.58 2.21
C CYS A 107 -1.44 1.09 3.39
N TYR A 108 -0.90 2.31 3.26
CA TYR A 108 -0.21 2.95 4.37
C TYR A 108 -1.24 3.34 5.47
N PRO A 109 -0.97 3.05 6.75
CA PRO A 109 -2.00 3.09 7.81
C PRO A 109 -2.71 4.44 7.98
N SER A 110 -2.05 5.58 7.74
CA SER A 110 -2.73 6.87 7.85
C SER A 110 -3.68 7.15 6.69
N LEU A 111 -3.52 6.49 5.54
CA LEU A 111 -4.38 6.61 4.36
C LEU A 111 -5.57 5.65 4.42
N ALA A 112 -5.41 4.51 5.07
CA ALA A 112 -6.39 3.44 5.09
C ALA A 112 -7.80 3.90 5.53
N PRO A 113 -7.99 4.62 6.66
CA PRO A 113 -9.32 5.01 7.11
C PRO A 113 -10.06 5.99 6.18
N THR A 114 -9.35 6.71 5.33
CA THR A 114 -9.94 7.71 4.43
C THR A 114 -10.10 7.19 3.00
N ALA A 115 -9.09 6.51 2.45
CA ALA A 115 -9.09 6.07 1.05
C ALA A 115 -9.82 4.73 0.84
N LEU A 116 -9.57 3.73 1.71
CA LEU A 116 -10.05 2.37 1.46
C LEU A 116 -11.57 2.20 1.55
N PRO A 117 -12.30 2.76 2.52
CA PRO A 117 -13.73 2.48 2.66
C PRO A 117 -14.53 2.85 1.41
N ALA A 118 -14.28 4.03 0.84
CA ALA A 118 -14.94 4.48 -0.37
C ALA A 118 -14.55 3.63 -1.59
N LEU A 119 -13.24 3.37 -1.76
CA LEU A 119 -12.73 2.55 -2.87
C LEU A 119 -13.29 1.14 -2.85
N ILE A 120 -13.28 0.49 -1.69
CA ILE A 120 -13.75 -0.90 -1.55
C ILE A 120 -15.25 -0.96 -1.76
N SER A 121 -16.01 -0.07 -1.13
CA SER A 121 -17.48 -0.06 -1.23
C SER A 121 -17.95 0.11 -2.67
N ASP A 122 -17.43 1.11 -3.39
CA ASP A 122 -17.85 1.39 -4.77
C ASP A 122 -17.34 0.32 -5.76
N PHE A 123 -16.10 -0.17 -5.56
CA PHE A 123 -15.55 -1.23 -6.41
C PHE A 123 -16.31 -2.55 -6.29
N THR A 124 -16.61 -2.99 -5.07
CA THR A 124 -17.32 -4.25 -4.84
C THR A 124 -18.78 -4.22 -5.29
N GLN A 125 -19.42 -3.05 -5.25
CA GLN A 125 -20.78 -2.86 -5.82
C GLN A 125 -20.75 -2.96 -7.35
N THR A 126 -19.71 -2.40 -7.98
CA THR A 126 -19.58 -2.39 -9.45
C THR A 126 -19.06 -3.73 -10.00
N HIS A 127 -18.25 -4.43 -9.21
CA HIS A 127 -17.57 -5.67 -9.58
C HIS A 127 -17.73 -6.75 -8.50
N PRO A 128 -18.94 -7.32 -8.34
CA PRO A 128 -19.26 -8.24 -7.25
C PRO A 128 -18.48 -9.58 -7.30
N ASP A 129 -17.97 -9.95 -8.46
CA ASP A 129 -17.17 -11.18 -8.65
C ASP A 129 -15.67 -10.97 -8.35
N ALA A 130 -15.23 -9.73 -8.12
CA ALA A 130 -13.88 -9.42 -7.69
C ALA A 130 -13.77 -9.46 -6.15
N ARG A 131 -12.70 -10.07 -5.66
CA ARG A 131 -12.38 -10.12 -4.22
C ARG A 131 -11.21 -9.20 -3.92
N LEU A 132 -11.39 -8.30 -2.96
CA LEU A 132 -10.33 -7.43 -2.47
C LEU A 132 -9.77 -7.99 -1.16
N GLU A 133 -8.45 -8.16 -1.09
CA GLU A 133 -7.71 -8.47 0.14
C GLU A 133 -6.85 -7.26 0.49
N VAL A 134 -7.05 -6.72 1.69
CA VAL A 134 -6.40 -5.47 2.12
C VAL A 134 -5.41 -5.73 3.23
N PHE A 135 -4.24 -5.11 3.14
CA PHE A 135 -3.14 -5.23 4.09
C PHE A 135 -2.63 -3.84 4.47
N GLU A 136 -2.75 -3.49 5.75
CA GLU A 136 -2.17 -2.26 6.26
C GLU A 136 -0.75 -2.53 6.77
N SER A 137 0.23 -1.75 6.28
CA SER A 137 1.61 -1.89 6.72
C SER A 137 2.43 -0.62 6.47
N THR A 138 3.65 -0.58 7.00
CA THR A 138 4.62 0.49 6.73
C THR A 138 5.06 0.49 5.27
N GLN A 139 5.51 1.65 4.77
CA GLN A 139 5.82 1.79 3.34
C GLN A 139 6.92 0.83 2.87
N ASP A 140 7.93 0.57 3.70
CA ASP A 140 8.98 -0.40 3.41
C ASP A 140 8.46 -1.85 3.31
N GLN A 141 7.47 -2.22 4.13
CA GLN A 141 6.84 -3.54 4.06
C GLN A 141 5.92 -3.66 2.85
N LEU A 142 5.20 -2.59 2.51
CA LEU A 142 4.38 -2.54 1.30
C LEU A 142 5.25 -2.67 0.04
N SER A 143 6.41 -1.98 0.01
CA SER A 143 7.38 -2.12 -1.08
C SER A 143 7.86 -3.56 -1.24
N LYS A 144 8.26 -4.21 -0.15
CA LYS A 144 8.63 -5.64 -0.16
C LYS A 144 7.50 -6.55 -0.62
N GLY A 145 6.27 -6.27 -0.19
CA GLY A 145 5.09 -7.01 -0.63
C GLY A 145 4.83 -6.92 -2.15
N LEU A 146 5.06 -5.74 -2.73
CA LEU A 146 4.98 -5.53 -4.18
C LEU A 146 6.13 -6.23 -4.93
N GLU A 147 7.37 -6.14 -4.42
CA GLU A 147 8.55 -6.82 -4.97
C GLU A 147 8.39 -8.35 -4.95
N SER A 148 7.87 -8.89 -3.85
CA SER A 148 7.63 -10.33 -3.69
C SER A 148 6.37 -10.83 -4.39
N GLY A 149 5.52 -9.94 -4.94
CA GLY A 149 4.22 -10.29 -5.52
C GLY A 149 3.20 -10.78 -4.47
N GLU A 150 3.40 -10.50 -3.18
CA GLU A 150 2.39 -10.67 -2.15
C GLU A 150 1.26 -9.66 -2.30
N LEU A 151 1.61 -8.47 -2.77
CA LEU A 151 0.67 -7.39 -3.12
C LEU A 151 0.68 -7.16 -4.62
N ASP A 152 -0.48 -6.92 -5.18
CA ASP A 152 -0.64 -6.48 -6.57
C ASP A 152 -0.44 -4.97 -6.69
N LEU A 153 -0.98 -4.23 -5.73
CA LEU A 153 -1.04 -2.78 -5.67
C LEU A 153 -0.77 -2.29 -4.25
N ALA A 154 -0.31 -1.05 -4.10
CA ALA A 154 -0.30 -0.39 -2.80
C ALA A 154 -0.71 1.08 -2.92
N ILE A 155 -1.43 1.60 -1.92
CA ILE A 155 -1.79 3.01 -1.77
C ILE A 155 -0.85 3.60 -0.72
N MET A 156 0.01 4.52 -1.14
CA MET A 156 1.03 5.10 -0.28
C MET A 156 1.39 6.53 -0.69
N TYR A 157 2.21 7.18 0.11
CA TYR A 157 2.74 8.50 -0.23
C TYR A 157 3.90 8.40 -1.22
N ASP A 158 3.97 9.34 -2.14
CA ASP A 158 5.16 9.56 -2.98
C ASP A 158 6.27 10.25 -2.14
N LEU A 159 6.77 9.51 -1.18
CA LEU A 159 7.89 9.89 -0.32
C LEU A 159 8.87 8.73 -0.32
N ASP A 160 10.09 8.97 -0.84
CA ASP A 160 11.16 7.98 -0.94
C ASP A 160 10.77 6.72 -1.77
N LEU A 161 9.86 6.87 -2.75
CA LEU A 161 9.56 5.79 -3.71
C LEU A 161 10.68 5.67 -4.74
N ASP A 162 10.99 4.43 -5.13
CA ASP A 162 11.90 4.18 -6.24
C ASP A 162 11.26 4.72 -7.54
N PRO A 163 11.96 5.62 -8.28
CA PRO A 163 11.46 6.17 -9.54
C PRO A 163 11.16 5.12 -10.62
N ALA A 164 11.69 3.91 -10.50
CA ALA A 164 11.41 2.81 -11.42
C ALA A 164 9.99 2.26 -11.26
N TRP A 165 9.33 2.51 -10.14
CA TRP A 165 7.99 2.00 -9.88
C TRP A 165 6.94 2.73 -10.71
N ARG A 166 5.90 2.02 -11.06
CA ARG A 166 4.74 2.61 -11.75
C ARG A 166 3.74 3.10 -10.73
N SER A 167 3.17 4.26 -10.99
CA SER A 167 2.16 4.84 -10.12
C SER A 167 1.06 5.58 -10.89
N ALA A 168 -0.06 5.80 -10.20
CA ALA A 168 -1.09 6.72 -10.63
C ALA A 168 -1.55 7.54 -9.43
N THR A 169 -1.51 8.87 -9.57
CA THR A 169 -1.79 9.79 -8.48
C THR A 169 -3.29 9.89 -8.20
N LEU A 170 -3.64 9.76 -6.92
CA LEU A 170 -5.01 9.88 -6.41
C LEU A 170 -5.28 11.25 -5.80
N ALA A 171 -4.31 11.83 -5.10
CA ALA A 171 -4.46 13.14 -4.45
C ALA A 171 -3.10 13.80 -4.21
N HIS A 172 -3.12 15.10 -3.91
CA HIS A 172 -1.97 15.83 -3.40
C HIS A 172 -2.33 16.43 -2.03
N LEU A 173 -1.57 16.12 -1.00
CA LEU A 173 -1.84 16.51 0.37
C LEU A 173 -0.76 17.46 0.88
N PRO A 174 -1.08 18.74 1.11
CA PRO A 174 -0.14 19.66 1.71
C PRO A 174 0.07 19.31 3.19
N PRO A 175 1.28 19.49 3.72
CA PRO A 175 1.54 19.36 5.15
C PRO A 175 0.76 20.42 5.94
N ARG A 176 0.17 20.02 7.05
CA ARG A 176 -0.61 20.89 7.93
C ARG A 176 -0.15 20.78 9.38
N ALA A 177 -0.15 21.88 10.08
CA ALA A 177 0.06 21.87 11.51
C ALA A 177 -1.25 21.52 12.23
N VAL A 178 -1.18 20.60 13.20
CA VAL A 178 -2.29 20.26 14.09
C VAL A 178 -1.95 20.76 15.48
N LEU A 179 -2.82 21.61 16.03
CA LEU A 179 -2.62 22.36 17.26
C LEU A 179 -3.68 22.00 18.30
N PRO A 180 -3.38 22.11 19.59
CA PRO A 180 -4.40 22.10 20.63
C PRO A 180 -5.42 23.22 20.42
N ALA A 181 -6.68 23.02 20.79
CA ALA A 181 -7.73 24.02 20.59
C ALA A 181 -7.46 25.37 21.28
N GLY A 182 -6.78 25.35 22.41
CA GLY A 182 -6.39 26.57 23.18
C GLY A 182 -5.04 27.17 22.77
N HIS A 183 -4.46 26.73 21.67
CA HIS A 183 -3.16 27.23 21.24
C HIS A 183 -3.27 28.65 20.67
N ARG A 184 -2.32 29.54 20.96
CA ARG A 184 -2.31 30.96 20.46
C ARG A 184 -2.45 31.08 18.93
N LEU A 185 -1.87 30.13 18.16
CA LEU A 185 -1.97 30.10 16.70
C LEU A 185 -3.25 29.39 16.22
N ALA A 186 -4.06 28.82 17.11
CA ALA A 186 -5.36 28.26 16.76
C ALA A 186 -6.42 29.36 16.54
N GLU A 187 -6.22 30.54 17.14
CA GLU A 187 -7.09 31.70 16.97
C GLU A 187 -7.01 32.22 15.52
N GLY A 188 -8.17 32.64 15.00
CA GLY A 188 -8.30 33.11 13.61
C GLY A 188 -8.35 32.00 12.56
N ALA A 189 -8.79 32.35 11.35
CA ALA A 189 -9.03 31.40 10.26
C ALA A 189 -7.82 31.24 9.28
N GLY A 190 -6.81 32.10 9.41
CA GLY A 190 -5.68 32.15 8.45
C GLY A 190 -4.65 31.05 8.64
N PRO A 191 -3.82 30.84 7.60
CA PRO A 191 -2.66 29.96 7.66
C PRO A 191 -1.59 30.52 8.60
N ILE A 192 -0.63 29.69 9.00
CA ILE A 192 0.43 30.06 9.94
C ILE A 192 1.81 30.06 9.29
N ASP A 193 2.75 30.77 9.92
CA ASP A 193 4.18 30.59 9.69
C ASP A 193 4.67 29.44 10.59
N LEU A 194 5.24 28.38 9.98
CA LEU A 194 5.71 27.21 10.71
C LEU A 194 6.83 27.53 11.71
N ALA A 195 7.66 28.55 11.41
CA ALA A 195 8.73 29.01 12.29
C ALA A 195 8.22 29.46 13.67
N HIS A 196 6.98 29.88 13.79
CA HIS A 196 6.39 30.24 15.08
C HIS A 196 6.27 29.07 16.07
N LEU A 197 6.43 27.82 15.58
CA LEU A 197 6.38 26.60 16.40
C LEU A 197 7.77 26.08 16.81
N GLU A 198 8.85 26.76 16.43
CA GLU A 198 10.25 26.35 16.69
C GLU A 198 10.52 25.97 18.15
N LYS A 199 10.01 26.79 19.08
CA LYS A 199 10.27 26.64 20.53
C LYS A 199 9.21 25.81 21.25
N GLU A 200 8.24 25.27 20.52
CA GLU A 200 7.13 24.55 21.11
C GLU A 200 7.32 23.03 20.99
N PRO A 201 6.85 22.24 22.00
CA PRO A 201 7.04 20.80 22.00
C PRO A 201 6.29 20.16 20.82
N MET A 202 6.98 19.31 20.05
CA MET A 202 6.40 18.56 18.95
C MET A 202 6.03 17.14 19.37
N VAL A 203 4.85 16.70 18.97
CA VAL A 203 4.45 15.29 18.92
C VAL A 203 4.77 14.77 17.52
N LEU A 204 5.81 13.97 17.39
CA LEU A 204 6.22 13.43 16.11
C LEU A 204 5.42 12.15 15.75
N LEU A 205 4.83 12.11 14.57
CA LEU A 205 4.37 10.85 13.99
C LEU A 205 5.60 10.04 13.54
N ASP A 206 6.07 9.15 14.41
CA ASP A 206 7.28 8.35 14.24
C ASP A 206 6.99 7.07 13.44
N ALA A 207 6.57 7.25 12.20
CA ALA A 207 6.28 6.22 11.23
C ALA A 207 6.90 6.64 9.88
N PRO A 208 7.99 5.98 9.42
CA PRO A 208 8.57 6.26 8.11
C PRO A 208 7.56 6.05 6.98
N PRO A 209 7.56 6.94 5.94
CA PRO A 209 8.43 8.10 5.72
C PRO A 209 7.95 9.39 6.41
N SER A 210 6.81 9.40 7.12
CA SER A 210 6.19 10.61 7.69
C SER A 210 7.10 11.35 8.65
N SER A 211 7.90 10.65 9.45
CA SER A 211 8.84 11.30 10.38
C SER A 211 9.95 12.07 9.66
N ALA A 212 10.56 11.49 8.64
CA ALA A 212 11.58 12.16 7.83
C ALA A 212 10.99 13.38 7.11
N HIS A 213 9.78 13.26 6.57
CA HIS A 213 9.07 14.36 5.93
C HIS A 213 8.79 15.51 6.90
N ALA A 214 8.35 15.24 8.13
CA ALA A 214 8.11 16.26 9.15
C ALA A 214 9.41 17.03 9.50
N PHE A 215 10.53 16.35 9.67
CA PHE A 215 11.83 16.99 9.87
C PHE A 215 12.24 17.85 8.67
N ALA A 216 12.04 17.37 7.44
CA ALA A 216 12.34 18.15 6.24
C ALA A 216 11.49 19.43 6.14
N CYS A 217 10.22 19.38 6.51
CA CYS A 217 9.35 20.56 6.59
C CYS A 217 9.86 21.60 7.62
N CYS A 218 10.23 21.15 8.82
CA CYS A 218 10.80 22.02 9.85
C CYS A 218 12.14 22.62 9.42
N ALA A 219 13.01 21.83 8.79
CA ALA A 219 14.29 22.33 8.27
C ALA A 219 14.10 23.40 7.18
N ARG A 220 13.07 23.27 6.31
CA ARG A 220 12.70 24.31 5.34
C ARG A 220 12.21 25.59 6.02
N ALA A 221 11.59 25.48 7.21
CA ALA A 221 11.20 26.61 8.04
C ALA A 221 12.37 27.20 8.85
N GLY A 222 13.57 26.64 8.73
CA GLY A 222 14.80 27.15 9.34
C GLY A 222 15.07 26.63 10.77
N PHE A 223 14.37 25.59 11.22
CA PHE A 223 14.56 25.06 12.58
C PHE A 223 14.53 23.52 12.67
N ALA A 224 15.09 22.98 13.76
CA ALA A 224 14.94 21.61 14.15
C ALA A 224 13.86 21.50 15.25
N PRO A 225 12.83 20.63 15.10
CA PRO A 225 11.75 20.60 16.05
C PRO A 225 12.17 19.98 17.39
N GLN A 226 11.59 20.47 18.48
CA GLN A 226 11.77 19.92 19.83
C GLN A 226 10.81 18.75 20.03
N VAL A 227 11.24 17.53 19.65
CA VAL A 227 10.42 16.32 19.77
C VAL A 227 10.26 15.93 21.24
N ALA A 228 9.10 16.21 21.81
CA ALA A 228 8.77 15.84 23.19
C ALA A 228 8.17 14.43 23.28
N TYR A 229 7.38 14.04 22.28
CA TYR A 229 6.71 12.74 22.23
C TYR A 229 6.80 12.13 20.83
N ARG A 230 6.81 10.79 20.78
CA ARG A 230 6.76 10.01 19.53
C ARG A 230 5.52 9.13 19.52
N ALA A 231 4.71 9.24 18.49
CA ALA A 231 3.50 8.44 18.30
C ALA A 231 3.66 7.60 17.02
N ARG A 232 3.32 6.33 17.08
CA ARG A 232 3.43 5.43 15.91
C ARG A 232 2.21 5.47 15.00
N THR A 233 1.08 5.97 15.47
CA THR A 233 -0.14 6.06 14.69
C THR A 233 -0.61 7.51 14.59
N TYR A 234 -1.32 7.77 13.50
CA TYR A 234 -1.91 9.07 13.20
C TYR A 234 -2.80 9.58 14.33
N GLU A 235 -3.71 8.73 14.83
CA GLU A 235 -4.66 9.14 15.86
C GLU A 235 -4.01 9.28 17.24
N THR A 236 -2.98 8.50 17.55
CA THR A 236 -2.21 8.72 18.81
C THR A 236 -1.54 10.08 18.79
N ALA A 237 -0.97 10.52 17.66
CA ALA A 237 -0.39 11.86 17.55
C ALA A 237 -1.45 12.95 17.77
N ARG A 238 -2.63 12.82 17.16
CA ARG A 238 -3.75 13.75 17.34
C ARG A 238 -4.25 13.77 18.78
N SER A 239 -4.37 12.60 19.42
CA SER A 239 -4.82 12.50 20.83
C SER A 239 -3.86 13.20 21.77
N PHE A 240 -2.55 13.09 21.57
CA PHE A 240 -1.55 13.82 22.35
C PHE A 240 -1.69 15.34 22.16
N VAL A 241 -1.90 15.78 20.90
CA VAL A 241 -2.19 17.20 20.63
C VAL A 241 -3.48 17.66 21.29
N GLY A 242 -4.57 16.88 21.22
CA GLY A 242 -5.84 17.20 21.87
C GLY A 242 -5.75 17.32 23.39
N ARG A 243 -4.73 16.69 23.99
CA ARG A 243 -4.38 16.82 25.41
C ARG A 243 -3.49 18.03 25.72
N GLY A 244 -3.07 18.79 24.71
CA GLY A 244 -2.18 19.94 24.89
C GLY A 244 -0.71 19.58 25.11
N LEU A 245 -0.28 18.37 24.73
CA LEU A 245 1.10 17.90 24.94
C LEU A 245 2.09 18.44 23.91
N GLY A 246 1.60 19.18 22.90
CA GLY A 246 2.41 19.79 21.84
C GLY A 246 1.61 19.92 20.56
N TRP A 247 2.30 20.25 19.48
CA TRP A 247 1.77 20.32 18.12
C TRP A 247 2.31 19.16 17.27
N THR A 248 1.66 18.87 16.14
CA THR A 248 2.18 17.89 15.17
C THR A 248 2.00 18.37 13.73
N LEU A 249 2.76 17.76 12.80
CA LEU A 249 2.65 18.01 11.37
C LEU A 249 2.13 16.74 10.70
N LEU A 250 1.01 16.86 9.99
CA LEU A 250 0.32 15.74 9.34
C LEU A 250 -0.10 16.10 7.93
N LEU A 251 -0.26 15.09 7.08
CA LEU A 251 -0.75 15.22 5.70
C LEU A 251 -2.26 15.03 5.62
N GLN A 252 -2.80 14.10 6.39
CA GLN A 252 -4.23 13.79 6.38
C GLN A 252 -5.06 14.86 7.12
N ARG A 253 -6.27 15.09 6.63
CA ARG A 253 -7.28 15.94 7.28
C ARG A 253 -8.61 15.18 7.33
N PRO A 254 -8.93 14.48 8.43
CA PRO A 254 -10.24 13.88 8.63
C PRO A 254 -11.33 14.98 8.62
N SER A 255 -12.53 14.61 8.21
CA SER A 255 -13.70 15.53 8.23
C SER A 255 -14.01 16.08 9.61
N ALA A 256 -13.71 15.29 10.67
CA ALA A 256 -13.90 15.69 12.07
C ALA A 256 -12.58 16.13 12.72
N ASN A 257 -12.54 17.35 13.23
CA ASN A 257 -11.41 17.88 13.98
C ASN A 257 -11.49 17.52 15.48
N VAL A 258 -11.90 16.30 15.78
CA VAL A 258 -11.93 15.73 17.15
C VAL A 258 -11.14 14.43 17.18
N THR A 259 -10.49 14.17 18.32
CA THR A 259 -9.76 12.91 18.56
C THR A 259 -10.72 11.81 18.99
N TYR A 260 -10.26 10.55 19.08
CA TYR A 260 -11.06 9.44 19.65
C TYR A 260 -11.53 9.69 21.09
N GLU A 261 -10.83 10.55 21.84
CA GLU A 261 -11.28 10.99 23.17
C GLU A 261 -12.33 12.11 23.12
N GLY A 262 -12.78 12.53 21.94
CA GLY A 262 -13.70 13.65 21.78
C GLY A 262 -13.06 15.03 22.01
N ARG A 263 -11.72 15.12 22.10
CA ARG A 263 -11.04 16.39 22.29
C ARG A 263 -10.85 17.12 20.98
N PRO A 264 -11.14 18.43 20.90
CA PRO A 264 -10.94 19.21 19.68
C PRO A 264 -9.45 19.42 19.41
N VAL A 265 -9.10 19.39 18.13
CA VAL A 265 -7.81 19.84 17.59
C VAL A 265 -8.05 20.83 16.47
N ILE A 266 -7.13 21.75 16.26
CA ILE A 266 -7.22 22.74 15.18
C ILE A 266 -6.19 22.41 14.12
N VAL A 267 -6.64 22.27 12.88
CA VAL A 267 -5.78 22.06 11.72
C VAL A 267 -5.52 23.39 11.04
N LYS A 268 -4.26 23.75 10.88
CA LYS A 268 -3.81 25.00 10.23
C LYS A 268 -3.02 24.71 8.98
N ASP A 269 -3.38 25.40 7.93
CA ASP A 269 -2.54 25.47 6.74
C ASP A 269 -1.26 26.27 7.03
N ILE A 270 -0.18 25.98 6.30
CA ILE A 270 1.12 26.60 6.48
C ILE A 270 1.36 27.51 5.27
N ALA A 271 1.50 28.83 5.53
CA ALA A 271 1.83 29.81 4.49
C ALA A 271 3.33 29.95 4.27
N THR A 272 4.11 29.85 5.35
CA THR A 272 5.56 30.06 5.34
C THR A 272 6.25 28.94 6.14
N PRO A 273 7.24 28.29 5.55
CA PRO A 273 7.59 28.35 4.12
C PRO A 273 6.52 27.69 3.26
N VAL A 274 6.51 27.94 1.96
CA VAL A 274 5.70 27.17 1.02
C VAL A 274 6.26 25.74 1.01
N LEU A 275 5.45 24.79 1.47
CA LEU A 275 5.79 23.37 1.51
C LEU A 275 5.14 22.66 0.33
N PRO A 276 5.86 21.77 -0.38
CA PRO A 276 5.27 21.01 -1.47
C PRO A 276 4.20 20.05 -0.93
N ALA A 277 3.11 19.92 -1.65
CA ALA A 277 2.15 18.88 -1.39
C ALA A 277 2.75 17.51 -1.74
N VAL A 278 2.39 16.49 -0.95
CA VAL A 278 2.83 15.10 -1.14
C VAL A 278 1.76 14.35 -1.92
N ALA A 279 2.15 13.68 -2.98
CA ALA A 279 1.22 12.84 -3.72
C ALA A 279 0.83 11.59 -2.92
N VAL A 280 -0.42 11.18 -3.06
CA VAL A 280 -0.93 9.87 -2.67
C VAL A 280 -1.13 9.09 -3.94
N ASP A 281 -0.41 8.01 -4.08
CA ASP A 281 -0.39 7.23 -5.31
C ASP A 281 -0.91 5.80 -5.07
N VAL A 282 -1.58 5.24 -6.07
CA VAL A 282 -1.64 3.79 -6.22
C VAL A 282 -0.42 3.35 -7.00
N VAL A 283 0.36 2.43 -6.43
CA VAL A 283 1.71 2.04 -6.89
C VAL A 283 1.74 0.54 -7.18
N TRP A 284 2.53 0.12 -8.18
CA TRP A 284 2.78 -1.28 -8.50
C TRP A 284 4.19 -1.48 -9.07
N HIS A 285 4.70 -2.70 -8.93
CA HIS A 285 6.03 -3.02 -9.42
C HIS A 285 6.09 -2.96 -10.96
N PRO A 286 7.13 -2.39 -11.58
CA PRO A 286 7.21 -2.17 -13.04
C PRO A 286 7.14 -3.46 -13.86
N GLU A 287 7.65 -4.57 -13.31
CA GLU A 287 7.63 -5.89 -13.96
C GLU A 287 6.35 -6.70 -13.65
N SER A 288 5.47 -6.19 -12.79
CA SER A 288 4.21 -6.87 -12.48
C SER A 288 3.29 -6.87 -13.69
N LEU A 289 2.91 -8.05 -14.12
CA LEU A 289 1.85 -8.24 -15.09
C LEU A 289 0.52 -8.20 -14.32
N LEU A 290 -0.07 -7.02 -14.25
CA LEU A 290 -1.32 -6.80 -13.51
C LEU A 290 -2.47 -7.61 -14.13
N SER A 291 -3.28 -8.22 -13.28
CA SER A 291 -4.54 -8.87 -13.67
C SER A 291 -5.54 -7.87 -14.27
N LYS A 292 -6.58 -8.37 -14.94
CA LYS A 292 -7.71 -7.53 -15.37
C LYS A 292 -8.33 -6.81 -14.17
N ALA A 293 -8.50 -7.52 -13.05
CA ALA A 293 -9.05 -6.96 -11.83
C ALA A 293 -8.17 -5.84 -11.24
N SER A 294 -6.84 -6.04 -11.18
CA SER A 294 -5.89 -5.04 -10.68
C SER A 294 -5.86 -3.79 -11.58
N ARG A 295 -5.84 -3.95 -12.90
CA ARG A 295 -5.92 -2.81 -13.85
C ARG A 295 -7.24 -2.05 -13.70
N THR A 296 -8.35 -2.78 -13.56
CA THR A 296 -9.67 -2.16 -13.36
C THR A 296 -9.72 -1.41 -12.03
N PHE A 297 -9.13 -1.95 -10.97
CA PHE A 297 -9.06 -1.27 -9.68
C PHE A 297 -8.27 0.05 -9.75
N ILE A 298 -7.13 0.08 -10.44
CA ILE A 298 -6.35 1.32 -10.67
C ILE A 298 -7.22 2.35 -11.39
N THR A 299 -7.85 1.97 -12.51
CA THR A 299 -8.71 2.87 -13.30
C THR A 299 -9.87 3.40 -12.45
N HIS A 300 -10.47 2.52 -11.65
CA HIS A 300 -11.55 2.86 -10.73
C HIS A 300 -11.08 3.86 -9.65
N ALA A 301 -9.94 3.61 -9.01
CA ALA A 301 -9.37 4.49 -7.99
C ALA A 301 -9.09 5.90 -8.56
N VAL A 302 -8.48 5.97 -9.75
CA VAL A 302 -8.23 7.25 -10.44
C VAL A 302 -9.54 7.96 -10.81
N ARG A 303 -10.56 7.23 -11.27
CA ARG A 303 -11.89 7.80 -11.57
C ARG A 303 -12.52 8.39 -10.31
N MET A 304 -12.51 7.66 -9.19
CA MET A 304 -13.04 8.15 -7.92
C MET A 304 -12.28 9.36 -7.39
N ALA A 305 -10.94 9.34 -7.51
CA ALA A 305 -10.10 10.49 -7.18
C ALA A 305 -10.48 11.74 -7.97
N ARG A 306 -10.69 11.61 -9.29
CA ARG A 306 -11.14 12.72 -10.14
C ARG A 306 -12.54 13.23 -9.79
N ALA A 307 -13.42 12.35 -9.32
CA ALA A 307 -14.78 12.69 -8.88
C ALA A 307 -14.84 13.22 -7.44
N ASP A 308 -13.70 13.34 -6.73
CA ASP A 308 -13.60 13.74 -5.32
C ASP A 308 -14.35 12.80 -4.36
N ALA A 309 -14.39 11.53 -4.70
CA ALA A 309 -15.17 10.51 -3.99
C ALA A 309 -14.34 9.66 -3.01
N LEU A 310 -13.04 9.98 -2.82
CA LEU A 310 -12.12 9.18 -1.97
C LEU A 310 -12.05 9.64 -0.50
N GLY A 311 -12.73 10.74 -0.13
CA GLY A 311 -12.57 11.33 1.19
C GLY A 311 -11.16 11.90 1.46
N LEU A 312 -10.31 11.96 0.45
CA LEU A 312 -9.02 12.64 0.49
C LEU A 312 -9.25 14.12 0.18
N PRO A 313 -8.73 15.06 0.99
CA PRO A 313 -8.97 16.48 0.76
C PRO A 313 -8.36 16.92 -0.57
N ARG A 314 -9.18 17.57 -1.43
CA ARG A 314 -8.69 18.30 -2.60
C ARG A 314 -8.30 19.72 -2.20
N GLU A 315 -7.14 20.15 -2.65
CA GLU A 315 -6.89 21.56 -2.86
C GLU A 315 -7.14 21.91 -4.33
N THR A 316 -7.94 22.95 -4.55
CA THR A 316 -8.04 23.63 -5.84
C THR A 316 -6.76 24.41 -6.09
N TRP A 317 -5.72 23.74 -6.60
CA TRP A 317 -4.55 24.43 -7.18
C TRP A 317 -4.77 24.56 -8.68
N GLY A 318 -4.51 25.76 -9.17
CA GLY A 318 -4.63 26.09 -10.59
C GLY A 318 -3.88 25.08 -11.45
N SER A 319 -4.51 24.73 -12.55
CA SER A 319 -4.06 23.89 -13.65
C SER A 319 -2.54 23.68 -13.73
N THR A 320 -2.06 22.51 -13.38
CA THR A 320 -0.71 22.03 -13.62
C THR A 320 -0.71 21.00 -14.76
N PRO A 321 0.34 20.91 -15.58
CA PRO A 321 0.28 20.31 -16.90
C PRO A 321 0.06 18.82 -16.92
N GLU A 322 -0.63 18.39 -17.96
CA GLU A 322 -0.92 17.01 -18.32
C GLU A 322 0.28 16.08 -18.18
N SER A 323 0.24 15.18 -17.23
CA SER A 323 1.06 13.99 -17.19
C SER A 323 0.50 12.99 -18.20
N SER A 324 1.33 12.56 -19.12
CA SER A 324 1.14 11.66 -20.24
C SER A 324 0.05 10.59 -20.03
N ALA A 325 -1.02 10.73 -20.82
CA ALA A 325 -2.07 9.74 -20.96
C ALA A 325 -1.50 8.39 -21.41
N PHE A 326 -1.95 7.32 -20.73
CA PHE A 326 -1.78 5.96 -21.22
C PHE A 326 -2.58 5.78 -22.51
N PRO A 327 -2.01 5.19 -23.58
CA PRO A 327 -2.82 4.73 -24.68
C PRO A 327 -3.64 3.51 -24.21
N VAL A 328 -4.94 3.66 -24.30
CA VAL A 328 -5.91 2.55 -24.21
C VAL A 328 -5.84 1.81 -25.55
N THR A 329 -5.17 0.67 -25.59
CA THR A 329 -5.41 -0.41 -26.56
C THR A 329 -5.25 -1.73 -25.84
#